data_bb7ceb1437d87c30a4f6f0e468f9de8c
#
_entry.id   bb7ceb1437d87c30a4f6f0e468f9de8c
#
_cell.length_a   1.000
_cell.length_b   1.000
_cell.length_c   1.000
_cell.angle_alpha   90.00
_cell.angle_beta   90.00
_cell.angle_gamma   90.00
#
_symmetry.space_group_name_H-M   'P 1'
#
loop_
_entity.id
_entity.type
_entity.pdbx_description
1 polymer ?
#
loop_
_entity_poly.entity_id
_entity_poly.type
_entity_poly.pdbx_seq_one_letter_code
_entity_poly.pdbx_strand_id
1 'polypeptide(L)'
;MNYTTLVANIQNFLEDDSTELTASIDQIIDQAEDMIFQRLPNLPCFRQNGSKVVTAGTFEYTISNARMIRQVSIGGLSSTKTYLNHKIDSYLQDYWPNPSTQGTPRMYATKNAGISGTVITIAPTPDSTTMLNADFIAPETGLSSSNANTWIGDNAENVLLSACLYEASAFLKAGETLALYKTQFDEALQLFVQEMQRDYAAEYNGGL
;
A
#
# COMPACT_ATOMS: atom_id res chain seq x y z
N MET A 1 13.53 -12.59 -4.96
CA MET A 1 13.36 -13.05 -6.39
C MET A 1 13.07 -11.84 -7.28
N ASN A 2 13.80 -11.71 -8.39
CA ASN A 2 13.56 -10.60 -9.33
C ASN A 2 12.56 -10.99 -10.43
N TYR A 3 12.13 -9.99 -11.23
CA TYR A 3 11.15 -10.17 -12.30
C TYR A 3 11.53 -11.29 -13.29
N THR A 4 12.76 -11.29 -13.82
CA THR A 4 13.21 -12.28 -14.80
C THR A 4 13.17 -13.70 -14.24
N THR A 5 13.58 -13.86 -12.98
CA THR A 5 13.55 -15.16 -12.29
C THR A 5 12.13 -15.61 -12.03
N LEU A 6 11.24 -14.68 -11.63
CA LEU A 6 9.83 -14.99 -11.40
C LEU A 6 9.15 -15.46 -12.68
N VAL A 7 9.33 -14.75 -13.78
CA VAL A 7 8.78 -15.12 -15.09
C VAL A 7 9.24 -16.53 -15.50
N ALA A 8 10.55 -16.79 -15.40
CA ALA A 8 11.09 -18.11 -15.73
C ALA A 8 10.53 -19.22 -14.82
N ASN A 9 10.38 -18.94 -13.53
CA ASN A 9 9.79 -19.90 -12.59
C ASN A 9 8.31 -20.17 -12.90
N ILE A 10 7.51 -19.16 -13.21
CA ILE A 10 6.10 -19.35 -13.58
C ILE A 10 5.99 -20.25 -14.80
N GLN A 11 6.76 -19.98 -15.86
CA GLN A 11 6.77 -20.80 -17.09
C GLN A 11 7.23 -22.23 -16.83
N ASN A 12 8.27 -22.41 -16.03
CA ASN A 12 8.79 -23.74 -15.69
C ASN A 12 7.81 -24.58 -14.86
N PHE A 13 7.15 -23.97 -13.86
CA PHE A 13 6.19 -24.67 -12.99
C PHE A 13 4.90 -25.06 -13.73
N LEU A 14 4.49 -24.26 -14.71
CA LEU A 14 3.31 -24.53 -15.52
C LEU A 14 3.63 -25.38 -16.76
N GLU A 15 4.91 -25.63 -17.04
CA GLU A 15 5.38 -26.29 -18.28
C GLU A 15 4.77 -25.62 -19.53
N ASP A 16 4.60 -24.29 -19.49
CA ASP A 16 3.97 -23.50 -20.55
C ASP A 16 4.78 -22.22 -20.82
N ASP A 17 5.30 -22.14 -22.04
CA ASP A 17 6.03 -20.98 -22.58
C ASP A 17 5.29 -20.32 -23.77
N SER A 18 3.98 -20.57 -23.88
CA SER A 18 3.15 -20.06 -24.94
C SER A 18 3.20 -18.52 -25.02
N THR A 19 3.01 -18.01 -26.24
CA THR A 19 2.93 -16.55 -26.44
C THR A 19 1.75 -15.91 -25.72
N GLU A 20 0.68 -16.67 -25.47
CA GLU A 20 -0.51 -16.21 -24.75
C GLU A 20 -0.19 -15.99 -23.26
N LEU A 21 0.45 -16.95 -22.60
CA LEU A 21 0.88 -16.81 -21.22
C LEU A 21 1.92 -15.69 -21.10
N THR A 22 2.94 -15.68 -21.97
CA THR A 22 4.01 -14.67 -21.94
C THR A 22 3.47 -13.25 -22.10
N ALA A 23 2.49 -13.04 -22.96
CA ALA A 23 1.87 -11.73 -23.15
C ALA A 23 1.01 -11.27 -21.95
N SER A 24 0.56 -12.20 -21.12
CA SER A 24 -0.32 -11.92 -19.97
C SER A 24 0.43 -11.93 -18.63
N ILE A 25 1.74 -12.25 -18.63
CA ILE A 25 2.48 -12.50 -17.40
C ILE A 25 2.58 -11.27 -16.50
N ASP A 26 2.73 -10.07 -17.06
CA ASP A 26 2.76 -8.82 -16.30
C ASP A 26 1.43 -8.60 -15.58
N GLN A 27 0.30 -8.86 -16.25
CA GLN A 27 -1.02 -8.75 -15.63
C GLN A 27 -1.23 -9.79 -14.52
N ILE A 28 -0.72 -11.01 -14.70
CA ILE A 28 -0.78 -12.08 -13.70
C ILE A 28 0.02 -11.68 -12.45
N ILE A 29 1.21 -11.10 -12.64
CA ILE A 29 2.04 -10.60 -11.53
C ILE A 29 1.34 -9.46 -10.80
N ASP A 30 0.80 -8.47 -11.52
CA ASP A 30 0.05 -7.36 -10.92
C ASP A 30 -1.14 -7.86 -10.08
N GLN A 31 -1.90 -8.83 -10.58
CA GLN A 31 -3.02 -9.43 -9.85
C GLN A 31 -2.57 -10.18 -8.59
N ALA A 32 -1.46 -10.91 -8.68
CA ALA A 32 -0.87 -11.61 -7.55
C ALA A 32 -0.38 -10.64 -6.45
N GLU A 33 0.30 -9.55 -6.83
CA GLU A 33 0.74 -8.52 -5.90
C GLU A 33 -0.45 -7.78 -5.26
N ASP A 34 -1.48 -7.45 -6.03
CA ASP A 34 -2.73 -6.87 -5.52
C ASP A 34 -3.43 -7.80 -4.51
N MET A 35 -3.45 -9.10 -4.76
CA MET A 35 -4.02 -10.10 -3.85
C MET A 35 -3.23 -10.16 -2.54
N ILE A 36 -1.89 -10.11 -2.58
CA ILE A 36 -1.04 -10.03 -1.39
C ILE A 36 -1.32 -8.73 -0.62
N PHE A 37 -1.40 -7.60 -1.32
CA PHE A 37 -1.73 -6.31 -0.70
C PHE A 37 -3.09 -6.32 0.00
N GLN A 38 -4.11 -6.91 -0.61
CA GLN A 38 -5.45 -7.02 -0.01
C GLN A 38 -5.46 -7.90 1.24
N ARG A 39 -4.66 -8.97 1.28
CA ARG A 39 -4.54 -9.87 2.42
C ARG A 39 -3.69 -9.28 3.55
N LEU A 40 -2.63 -8.56 3.22
CA LEU A 40 -1.61 -8.06 4.15
C LEU A 40 -1.29 -6.57 3.97
N PRO A 41 -2.27 -5.65 4.09
CA PRO A 41 -2.06 -4.22 3.82
C PRO A 41 -1.11 -3.53 4.80
N ASN A 42 -0.72 -4.19 5.89
CA ASN A 42 0.15 -3.63 6.93
C ASN A 42 1.63 -4.01 6.80
N LEU A 43 2.03 -4.66 5.71
CA LEU A 43 3.45 -4.96 5.47
C LEU A 43 4.30 -3.67 5.44
N PRO A 44 5.57 -3.76 5.84
CA PRO A 44 6.46 -2.59 5.87
C PRO A 44 6.57 -1.88 4.53
N CYS A 45 6.62 -2.61 3.42
CA CYS A 45 6.70 -2.09 2.05
C CYS A 45 5.49 -1.23 1.66
N PHE A 46 4.33 -1.47 2.25
CA PHE A 46 3.10 -0.71 1.99
C PHE A 46 2.94 0.53 2.88
N ARG A 47 3.82 0.70 3.88
CA ARG A 47 3.83 1.88 4.75
C ARG A 47 4.69 2.96 4.11
N GLN A 48 4.06 4.00 3.63
CA GLN A 48 4.73 5.11 2.94
C GLN A 48 4.49 6.43 3.64
N ASN A 49 5.42 7.35 3.41
CA ASN A 49 5.34 8.72 3.90
C ASN A 49 5.27 9.68 2.71
N GLY A 50 4.42 10.67 2.83
CA GLY A 50 4.32 11.74 1.84
C GLY A 50 4.22 13.09 2.50
N SER A 51 4.69 14.12 1.81
CA SER A 51 4.56 15.49 2.27
C SER A 51 3.97 16.39 1.19
N LYS A 52 3.23 17.41 1.64
CA LYS A 52 2.67 18.46 0.79
C LYS A 52 2.92 19.81 1.43
N VAL A 53 3.19 20.81 0.61
CA VAL A 53 3.23 22.19 1.09
C VAL A 53 1.79 22.62 1.40
N VAL A 54 1.57 23.04 2.63
CA VAL A 54 0.33 23.66 3.08
C VAL A 54 0.41 25.13 2.76
N THR A 55 -0.58 25.63 2.04
CA THR A 55 -0.70 27.05 1.68
C THR A 55 -1.84 27.69 2.47
N ALA A 56 -1.64 28.89 2.96
CA ALA A 56 -2.69 29.64 3.64
C ALA A 56 -3.95 29.73 2.77
N GLY A 57 -5.11 29.49 3.36
CA GLY A 57 -6.40 29.49 2.65
C GLY A 57 -6.76 28.20 1.93
N THR A 58 -5.86 27.20 1.87
CA THR A 58 -6.12 25.89 1.25
C THR A 58 -6.30 24.83 2.33
N PHE A 59 -7.39 24.08 2.28
CA PHE A 59 -7.75 23.11 3.32
C PHE A 59 -7.81 21.65 2.83
N GLU A 60 -7.68 21.41 1.51
CA GLU A 60 -7.71 20.07 0.92
C GLU A 60 -6.39 19.75 0.22
N TYR A 61 -5.87 18.55 0.49
CA TYR A 61 -4.59 18.06 -0.04
C TYR A 61 -4.74 16.61 -0.47
N THR A 62 -4.39 16.31 -1.72
CA THR A 62 -4.43 14.93 -2.24
C THR A 62 -3.09 14.25 -2.04
N ILE A 63 -3.11 13.08 -1.41
CA ILE A 63 -1.97 12.16 -1.36
C ILE A 63 -2.21 11.08 -2.42
N SER A 64 -1.37 11.10 -3.45
CA SER A 64 -1.48 10.18 -4.58
C SER A 64 -1.24 8.74 -4.11
N ASN A 65 -1.95 7.79 -4.72
CA ASN A 65 -1.89 6.35 -4.48
C ASN A 65 -2.22 5.91 -3.04
N ALA A 66 -2.46 6.83 -2.11
CA ALA A 66 -2.81 6.48 -0.74
C ALA A 66 -4.16 5.76 -0.69
N ARG A 67 -4.18 4.54 -0.20
CA ARG A 67 -5.40 3.75 0.09
C ARG A 67 -6.00 4.13 1.44
N MET A 68 -5.14 4.34 2.42
CA MET A 68 -5.56 4.68 3.79
C MET A 68 -4.52 5.59 4.45
N ILE A 69 -4.98 6.71 4.97
CA ILE A 69 -4.15 7.60 5.78
C ILE A 69 -4.14 7.08 7.22
N ARG A 70 -2.96 6.89 7.79
CA ARG A 70 -2.79 6.43 9.17
C ARG A 70 -2.61 7.58 10.14
N GLN A 71 -1.82 8.56 9.74
CA GLN A 71 -1.49 9.70 10.59
C GLN A 71 -1.20 10.92 9.73
N VAL A 72 -1.57 12.08 10.23
CA VAL A 72 -1.27 13.38 9.61
C VAL A 72 -0.64 14.29 10.66
N SER A 73 0.42 14.97 10.27
CA SER A 73 1.04 16.02 11.09
C SER A 73 1.34 17.26 10.26
N ILE A 74 1.40 18.40 10.94
CA ILE A 74 1.82 19.67 10.38
C ILE A 74 3.12 20.09 11.03
N GLY A 75 4.03 20.66 10.25
CA GLY A 75 5.35 21.10 10.68
C GLY A 75 6.42 20.66 9.72
N GLY A 76 7.53 21.41 9.63
CA GLY A 76 8.66 21.07 8.77
C GLY A 76 9.51 19.92 9.32
N LEU A 77 10.41 19.40 8.48
CA LEU A 77 11.34 18.33 8.88
C LEU A 77 12.26 18.74 10.06
N SER A 78 12.54 20.02 10.20
CA SER A 78 13.40 20.58 11.24
C SER A 78 12.64 21.38 12.31
N SER A 79 11.32 21.32 12.33
CA SER A 79 10.46 22.01 13.30
C SER A 79 9.60 21.03 14.08
N THR A 80 9.04 21.49 15.20
CA THR A 80 8.12 20.68 16.00
C THR A 80 6.92 20.26 15.14
N LYS A 81 6.68 18.94 15.05
CA LYS A 81 5.52 18.38 14.38
C LYS A 81 4.32 18.41 15.32
N THR A 82 3.20 18.91 14.83
CA THR A 82 1.91 18.83 15.51
C THR A 82 1.05 17.78 14.81
N TYR A 83 0.69 16.74 15.53
CA TYR A 83 -0.18 15.68 15.01
C TYR A 83 -1.63 16.13 15.05
N LEU A 84 -2.35 15.88 13.94
CA LEU A 84 -3.75 16.24 13.81
C LEU A 84 -4.64 15.07 14.27
N ASN A 85 -5.77 15.40 14.88
CA ASN A 85 -6.76 14.42 15.29
C ASN A 85 -7.64 14.02 14.09
N HIS A 86 -7.71 12.72 13.80
CA HIS A 86 -8.63 12.21 12.78
C HIS A 86 -10.09 12.34 13.23
N LYS A 87 -10.93 12.87 12.35
CA LYS A 87 -12.38 13.02 12.52
C LYS A 87 -13.10 12.60 11.22
N ILE A 88 -14.38 12.33 11.32
CA ILE A 88 -15.23 12.13 10.14
C ILE A 88 -15.51 13.46 9.48
N ASP A 89 -15.75 13.45 8.17
CA ASP A 89 -15.93 14.68 7.38
C ASP A 89 -17.10 15.54 7.87
N SER A 90 -18.23 14.92 8.23
CA SER A 90 -19.39 15.64 8.80
C SER A 90 -19.06 16.41 10.08
N TYR A 91 -18.22 15.81 10.95
CA TYR A 91 -17.77 16.50 12.16
C TYR A 91 -16.93 17.75 11.82
N LEU A 92 -16.07 17.67 10.80
CA LEU A 92 -15.29 18.82 10.36
C LEU A 92 -16.20 19.93 9.82
N GLN A 93 -17.22 19.58 9.03
CA GLN A 93 -18.20 20.54 8.50
C GLN A 93 -18.98 21.24 9.60
N ASP A 94 -19.38 20.51 10.64
CA ASP A 94 -20.07 21.10 11.80
C ASP A 94 -19.15 21.97 12.65
N TYR A 95 -17.92 21.52 12.89
CA TYR A 95 -16.92 22.23 13.68
C TYR A 95 -16.37 23.47 12.97
N TRP A 96 -16.19 23.40 11.65
CA TRP A 96 -15.61 24.45 10.82
C TRP A 96 -16.46 24.72 9.57
N PRO A 97 -17.68 25.27 9.74
CA PRO A 97 -18.66 25.42 8.66
C PRO A 97 -18.25 26.45 7.62
N ASN A 98 -17.35 27.39 7.95
CA ASN A 98 -16.86 28.38 7.01
C ASN A 98 -15.37 28.18 6.71
N PRO A 99 -15.05 27.56 5.55
CA PRO A 99 -13.66 27.32 5.15
C PRO A 99 -12.81 28.58 4.92
N SER A 100 -13.46 29.77 4.77
CA SER A 100 -12.74 31.01 4.61
C SER A 100 -12.15 31.55 5.92
N THR A 101 -12.59 31.05 7.07
CA THR A 101 -12.02 31.41 8.36
C THR A 101 -10.75 30.58 8.60
N GLN A 102 -9.63 31.28 8.73
CA GLN A 102 -8.32 30.66 8.87
C GLN A 102 -7.90 30.53 10.34
N GLY A 103 -7.02 29.54 10.58
CA GLY A 103 -6.43 29.29 11.89
C GLY A 103 -5.44 28.13 11.84
N THR A 104 -4.83 27.82 12.98
CA THR A 104 -3.90 26.68 13.07
C THR A 104 -4.65 25.35 13.01
N PRO A 105 -4.38 24.47 12.02
CA PRO A 105 -5.07 23.19 11.90
C PRO A 105 -4.83 22.28 13.11
N ARG A 106 -5.89 21.57 13.54
CA ARG A 106 -5.85 20.64 14.67
C ARG A 106 -6.50 19.29 14.36
N MET A 107 -7.31 19.25 13.33
CA MET A 107 -8.08 18.06 12.97
C MET A 107 -7.96 17.81 11.47
N TYR A 108 -8.20 16.59 11.07
CA TYR A 108 -8.32 16.21 9.66
C TYR A 108 -9.40 15.17 9.46
N ALA A 109 -9.97 15.15 8.26
CA ALA A 109 -10.78 14.08 7.74
C ALA A 109 -10.20 13.58 6.43
N THR A 110 -10.61 12.39 6.03
CA THR A 110 -10.18 11.79 4.77
C THR A 110 -11.38 11.45 3.91
N LYS A 111 -11.25 11.69 2.62
CA LYS A 111 -12.23 11.26 1.62
C LYS A 111 -11.52 10.67 0.42
N ASN A 112 -12.20 9.76 -0.26
CA ASN A 112 -11.66 9.11 -1.45
C ASN A 112 -11.60 10.12 -2.61
N ALA A 113 -10.47 10.19 -3.30
CA ALA A 113 -10.27 10.97 -4.53
C ALA A 113 -10.43 10.11 -5.81
N GLY A 114 -11.08 8.95 -5.71
CA GLY A 114 -11.15 7.97 -6.81
C GLY A 114 -9.79 7.31 -7.03
N ILE A 115 -9.42 7.16 -8.30
CA ILE A 115 -8.11 6.57 -8.69
C ILE A 115 -6.91 7.47 -8.35
N SER A 116 -7.15 8.72 -7.97
CA SER A 116 -6.08 9.69 -7.67
C SER A 116 -5.49 9.56 -6.27
N GLY A 117 -6.08 8.72 -5.39
CA GLY A 117 -5.62 8.52 -4.02
C GLY A 117 -6.61 8.99 -2.95
N THR A 118 -6.12 9.58 -1.87
CA THR A 118 -6.93 10.06 -0.75
C THR A 118 -6.77 11.56 -0.57
N VAL A 119 -7.89 12.28 -0.46
CA VAL A 119 -7.92 13.70 -0.06
C VAL A 119 -7.92 13.78 1.45
N ILE A 120 -7.05 14.62 1.98
CA ILE A 120 -7.00 15.02 3.38
C ILE A 120 -7.61 16.43 3.46
N THR A 121 -8.69 16.56 4.19
CA THR A 121 -9.30 17.85 4.56
C THR A 121 -8.82 18.23 5.96
N ILE A 122 -8.20 19.38 6.13
CA ILE A 122 -7.69 19.85 7.43
C ILE A 122 -8.53 21.02 7.95
N ALA A 123 -8.74 21.07 9.25
CA ALA A 123 -9.50 22.13 9.91
C ALA A 123 -8.83 22.55 11.24
N PRO A 124 -8.85 23.86 11.56
CA PRO A 124 -9.20 25.03 10.72
C PRO A 124 -8.41 25.13 9.41
N THR A 125 -8.94 25.90 8.46
CA THR A 125 -8.19 26.26 7.24
C THR A 125 -6.87 26.95 7.62
N PRO A 126 -5.72 26.54 7.09
CA PRO A 126 -4.42 27.09 7.46
C PRO A 126 -4.33 28.62 7.25
N ASP A 127 -3.74 29.30 8.23
CA ASP A 127 -3.44 30.73 8.20
C ASP A 127 -2.02 31.04 7.71
N SER A 128 -1.18 30.02 7.59
CA SER A 128 0.23 30.17 7.25
C SER A 128 0.73 28.99 6.40
N THR A 129 1.84 29.23 5.68
CA THR A 129 2.49 28.19 4.88
C THR A 129 3.32 27.29 5.78
N THR A 130 3.11 25.98 5.68
CA THR A 130 3.83 24.95 6.43
C THR A 130 3.90 23.65 5.62
N MET A 131 4.37 22.56 6.24
CA MET A 131 4.37 21.22 5.61
C MET A 131 3.31 20.35 6.27
N LEU A 132 2.53 19.65 5.46
CA LEU A 132 1.70 18.53 5.87
C LEU A 132 2.50 17.26 5.59
N ASN A 133 2.62 16.40 6.59
CA ASN A 133 3.21 15.08 6.44
C ASN A 133 2.12 14.04 6.73
N ALA A 134 2.01 13.06 5.86
CA ALA A 134 1.05 11.98 5.99
C ALA A 134 1.78 10.65 5.97
N ASP A 135 1.45 9.79 6.93
CA ASP A 135 1.82 8.39 6.94
C ASP A 135 0.62 7.60 6.40
N PHE A 136 0.81 6.80 5.37
CA PHE A 136 -0.28 6.14 4.69
C PHE A 136 0.09 4.74 4.20
N ILE A 137 -0.92 3.98 3.84
CA ILE A 137 -0.79 2.68 3.19
C ILE A 137 -1.08 2.86 1.70
N ALA A 138 -0.15 2.39 0.88
CA ALA A 138 -0.27 2.33 -0.57
C ALA A 138 0.37 1.04 -1.10
N PRO A 139 -0.10 0.51 -2.25
CA PRO A 139 0.60 -0.57 -2.90
C PRO A 139 2.02 -0.13 -3.29
N GLU A 140 2.95 -1.06 -3.27
CA GLU A 140 4.30 -0.87 -3.81
C GLU A 140 4.22 -0.73 -5.34
N THR A 141 5.23 -0.12 -5.95
CA THR A 141 5.37 -0.18 -7.41
C THR A 141 5.61 -1.63 -7.81
N GLY A 142 4.70 -2.21 -8.59
CA GLY A 142 4.68 -3.63 -8.93
C GLY A 142 5.94 -4.10 -9.66
N LEU A 143 6.18 -5.39 -9.59
CA LEU A 143 7.30 -6.06 -10.25
C LEU A 143 7.06 -6.10 -11.76
N SER A 144 7.99 -5.59 -12.54
CA SER A 144 7.88 -5.52 -14.00
C SER A 144 9.26 -5.51 -14.66
N SER A 145 9.30 -5.53 -15.98
CA SER A 145 10.56 -5.39 -16.72
C SER A 145 11.28 -4.05 -16.45
N SER A 146 10.56 -3.01 -16.07
CA SER A 146 11.11 -1.69 -15.71
C SER A 146 11.38 -1.55 -14.21
N ASN A 147 10.77 -2.35 -13.36
CA ASN A 147 10.97 -2.44 -11.91
C ASN A 147 11.29 -3.87 -11.52
N ALA A 148 12.54 -4.26 -11.70
CA ALA A 148 12.98 -5.64 -11.61
C ALA A 148 13.01 -6.23 -10.19
N ASN A 149 12.94 -5.42 -9.15
CA ASN A 149 12.99 -5.85 -7.75
C ASN A 149 11.93 -5.14 -6.93
N THR A 150 11.25 -5.87 -6.06
CA THR A 150 10.29 -5.35 -5.08
C THR A 150 10.60 -5.93 -3.71
N TRP A 151 10.12 -5.27 -2.65
CA TRP A 151 10.29 -5.81 -1.30
C TRP A 151 9.64 -7.19 -1.15
N ILE A 152 8.47 -7.39 -1.74
CA ILE A 152 7.77 -8.69 -1.74
C ILE A 152 8.62 -9.74 -2.46
N GLY A 153 9.18 -9.42 -3.61
CA GLY A 153 10.07 -10.29 -4.36
C GLY A 153 11.30 -10.74 -3.56
N ASP A 154 11.85 -9.85 -2.72
CA ASP A 154 13.06 -10.13 -1.94
C ASP A 154 12.77 -10.81 -0.58
N ASN A 155 11.63 -10.53 0.04
CA ASN A 155 11.33 -10.97 1.41
C ASN A 155 10.19 -12.00 1.52
N ALA A 156 9.35 -12.13 0.49
CA ALA A 156 8.20 -13.03 0.47
C ALA A 156 8.12 -13.85 -0.84
N GLU A 157 9.27 -14.34 -1.30
CA GLU A 157 9.44 -15.03 -2.58
C GLU A 157 8.44 -16.17 -2.80
N ASN A 158 8.28 -17.05 -1.80
CA ASN A 158 7.36 -18.18 -1.89
C ASN A 158 5.90 -17.74 -1.97
N VAL A 159 5.54 -16.67 -1.26
CA VAL A 159 4.18 -16.11 -1.29
C VAL A 159 3.89 -15.54 -2.67
N LEU A 160 4.82 -14.76 -3.23
CA LEU A 160 4.68 -14.16 -4.55
C LEU A 160 4.57 -15.23 -5.64
N LEU A 161 5.48 -16.21 -5.64
CA LEU A 161 5.46 -17.29 -6.63
C LEU A 161 4.15 -18.09 -6.57
N SER A 162 3.72 -18.49 -5.37
CA SER A 162 2.47 -19.25 -5.21
C SER A 162 1.24 -18.45 -5.62
N ALA A 163 1.22 -17.14 -5.36
CA ALA A 163 0.18 -16.25 -5.82
C ALA A 163 0.13 -16.15 -7.35
N CYS A 164 1.30 -15.99 -7.99
CA CYS A 164 1.40 -15.95 -9.46
C CYS A 164 0.98 -17.29 -10.10
N LEU A 165 1.36 -18.42 -9.53
CA LEU A 165 0.97 -19.74 -10.03
C LEU A 165 -0.55 -19.96 -9.89
N TYR A 166 -1.15 -19.48 -8.81
CA TYR A 166 -2.60 -19.51 -8.65
C TYR A 166 -3.31 -18.68 -9.72
N GLU A 167 -2.92 -17.41 -9.92
CA GLU A 167 -3.50 -16.53 -10.94
C GLU A 167 -3.25 -17.05 -12.38
N ALA A 168 -2.05 -17.56 -12.67
CA ALA A 168 -1.72 -18.13 -13.96
C ALA A 168 -2.55 -19.40 -14.25
N SER A 169 -2.77 -20.26 -13.23
CA SER A 169 -3.64 -21.44 -13.38
C SER A 169 -5.10 -21.06 -13.62
N ALA A 170 -5.56 -19.98 -13.00
CA ALA A 170 -6.89 -19.42 -13.27
C ALA A 170 -7.00 -18.88 -14.71
N PHE A 171 -5.97 -18.17 -15.17
CA PHE A 171 -5.87 -17.68 -16.54
C PHE A 171 -5.91 -18.82 -17.57
N LEU A 172 -5.12 -19.87 -17.37
CA LEU A 172 -5.06 -21.05 -18.24
C LEU A 172 -6.29 -21.98 -18.10
N LYS A 173 -7.21 -21.67 -17.19
CA LYS A 173 -8.40 -22.53 -16.89
C LYS A 173 -8.02 -23.95 -16.48
N ALA A 174 -6.87 -24.10 -15.84
CA ALA A 174 -6.31 -25.38 -15.40
C ALA A 174 -6.95 -25.81 -14.07
N GLY A 175 -8.19 -26.28 -14.10
CA GLY A 175 -9.02 -26.53 -12.90
C GLY A 175 -8.41 -27.54 -11.91
N GLU A 176 -7.64 -28.50 -12.37
CA GLU A 176 -6.98 -29.51 -11.50
C GLU A 176 -5.87 -28.91 -10.65
N THR A 177 -5.07 -27.99 -11.20
CA THR A 177 -3.94 -27.33 -10.50
C THR A 177 -4.36 -26.10 -9.71
N LEU A 178 -5.47 -25.48 -10.07
CA LEU A 178 -5.98 -24.25 -9.42
C LEU A 178 -6.18 -24.43 -7.91
N ALA A 179 -6.82 -25.53 -7.50
CA ALA A 179 -7.06 -25.80 -6.08
C ALA A 179 -5.76 -26.07 -5.32
N LEU A 180 -4.79 -26.75 -5.97
CA LEU A 180 -3.46 -27.02 -5.42
C LEU A 180 -2.71 -25.71 -5.16
N TYR A 181 -2.57 -24.85 -6.17
CA TYR A 181 -1.84 -23.59 -6.03
C TYR A 181 -2.52 -22.60 -5.07
N LYS A 182 -3.85 -22.63 -5.00
CA LYS A 182 -4.57 -21.87 -3.96
C LYS A 182 -4.19 -22.31 -2.56
N THR A 183 -4.13 -23.63 -2.32
CA THR A 183 -3.73 -24.17 -1.01
C THR A 183 -2.29 -23.80 -0.69
N GLN A 184 -1.38 -23.94 -1.66
CA GLN A 184 0.02 -23.54 -1.49
C GLN A 184 0.19 -22.06 -1.18
N PHE A 185 -0.57 -21.21 -1.85
CA PHE A 185 -0.58 -19.77 -1.56
C PHE A 185 -1.08 -19.48 -0.14
N ASP A 186 -2.21 -20.06 0.26
CA ASP A 186 -2.78 -19.85 1.59
C ASP A 186 -1.82 -20.34 2.70
N GLU A 187 -1.14 -21.46 2.51
CA GLU A 187 -0.12 -22.00 3.43
C GLU A 187 1.13 -21.10 3.47
N ALA A 188 1.67 -20.71 2.32
CA ALA A 188 2.83 -19.81 2.24
C ALA A 188 2.54 -18.46 2.92
N LEU A 189 1.35 -17.91 2.68
CA LEU A 189 0.90 -16.66 3.30
C LEU A 189 0.81 -16.80 4.82
N GLN A 190 0.26 -17.90 5.32
CA GLN A 190 0.13 -18.16 6.76
C GLN A 190 1.51 -18.28 7.44
N LEU A 191 2.44 -19.01 6.83
CA LEU A 191 3.81 -19.14 7.34
C LEU A 191 4.52 -17.78 7.38
N PHE A 192 4.39 -16.99 6.32
CA PHE A 192 4.97 -15.66 6.25
C PHE A 192 4.40 -14.72 7.33
N VAL A 193 3.10 -14.74 7.57
CA VAL A 193 2.46 -13.96 8.66
C VAL A 193 3.00 -14.38 10.03
N GLN A 194 3.17 -15.67 10.28
CA GLN A 194 3.74 -16.17 11.53
C GLN A 194 5.20 -15.73 11.71
N GLU A 195 6.00 -15.76 10.66
CA GLU A 195 7.37 -15.26 10.67
C GLU A 195 7.43 -13.78 11.01
N MET A 196 6.65 -12.95 10.32
CA MET A 196 6.57 -11.52 10.59
C MET A 196 6.11 -11.21 12.03
N GLN A 197 5.12 -11.95 12.55
CA GLN A 197 4.66 -11.78 13.93
C GLN A 197 5.75 -12.14 14.95
N ARG A 198 6.51 -13.21 14.70
CA ARG A 198 7.63 -13.61 15.55
C ARG A 198 8.72 -12.55 15.58
N ASP A 199 9.07 -11.98 14.43
CA ASP A 199 10.11 -10.97 14.31
C ASP A 199 9.72 -9.67 15.03
N TYR A 200 8.48 -9.22 14.88
CA TYR A 200 7.95 -8.09 15.65
C TYR A 200 7.94 -8.37 17.16
N ALA A 201 7.55 -9.58 17.59
CA ALA A 201 7.56 -9.93 19.01
C ALA A 201 8.99 -9.98 19.57
N ALA A 202 9.96 -10.42 18.78
CA ALA A 202 11.37 -10.45 19.18
C ALA A 202 11.95 -9.03 19.31
N GLU A 203 11.58 -8.10 18.42
CA GLU A 203 11.97 -6.70 18.49
C GLU A 203 11.40 -6.01 19.76
N TYR A 204 10.13 -6.26 20.06
CA TYR A 204 9.48 -5.71 21.28
C TYR A 204 10.07 -6.26 22.57
N ASN A 205 10.43 -7.56 22.60
CA ASN A 205 10.98 -8.20 23.81
C ASN A 205 12.49 -8.01 23.98
N GLY A 206 13.21 -7.69 22.90
CA GLY A 206 14.66 -7.42 22.94
C GLY A 206 15.03 -6.03 23.46
N GLY A 207 14.05 -5.17 23.74
CA GLY A 207 14.22 -3.82 24.27
C GLY A 207 13.97 -3.68 25.78
N LEU A 208 13.89 -4.79 26.53
CA LEU A 208 13.75 -4.81 28.00
C LEU A 208 15.05 -5.23 28.67
#